data_e9d77d1818ae49ee886aaa0bd03e7d16
#
_entry.id   e9d77d1818ae49ee886aaa0bd03e7d16
#
_cell.length_a   1.000
_cell.length_b   1.000
_cell.length_c   1.000
_cell.angle_alpha   90.00
_cell.angle_beta   90.00
_cell.angle_gamma   90.00
#
_symmetry.space_group_name_H-M   'P 1'
#
loop_
_entity.id
_entity.type
_entity.pdbx_description
1 polymer ?
#
loop_
_entity_poly.entity_id
_entity_poly.type
_entity_poly.pdbx_seq_one_letter_code
_entity_poly.pdbx_strand_id
1 'polypeptide(L)'
;LTGAIWGLALARTLALDTYIAAFSSLTGALLTAAISSSLVFGFSQWRMQTISPIHVATAITPLLLPLYDVLRGDFAPWRGPVLLMGSLGLVLFIECFPPRAKVTRSRYIAGALAIGLPLLVMLPDISPYVGRADTFEFQVVAPRLGIAHPSGYPLYILIGKLFSLLPVGTIAWRENL
;
A
#
# COMPACT_ATOMS: atom_id res chain seq x y z
N LEU A 1 -13.94 9.14 -12.02
CA LEU A 1 -14.33 8.89 -10.62
C LEU A 1 -13.18 8.32 -9.79
N THR A 2 -12.56 7.20 -10.20
CA THR A 2 -11.45 6.54 -9.45
C THR A 2 -10.30 7.50 -9.17
N GLY A 3 -9.83 8.25 -10.17
CA GLY A 3 -8.77 9.24 -10.00
C GLY A 3 -9.14 10.38 -9.06
N ALA A 4 -10.41 10.83 -9.06
CA ALA A 4 -10.89 11.85 -8.13
C ALA A 4 -10.86 11.36 -6.68
N ILE A 5 -11.36 10.14 -6.44
CA ILE A 5 -11.35 9.51 -5.11
C ILE A 5 -9.90 9.34 -4.61
N TRP A 6 -9.02 8.84 -5.46
CA TRP A 6 -7.62 8.66 -5.13
C TRP A 6 -6.93 10.01 -4.82
N GLY A 7 -7.21 11.03 -5.63
CA GLY A 7 -6.67 12.38 -5.42
C GLY A 7 -7.18 13.04 -4.14
N LEU A 8 -8.45 12.86 -3.79
CA LEU A 8 -8.98 13.35 -2.51
C LEU A 8 -8.34 12.64 -1.32
N ALA A 9 -8.12 11.33 -1.40
CA ALA A 9 -7.42 10.59 -0.37
C ALA A 9 -5.96 11.05 -0.24
N LEU A 10 -5.28 11.30 -1.37
CA LEU A 10 -3.93 11.86 -1.38
C LEU A 10 -3.88 13.24 -0.71
N ALA A 11 -4.79 14.14 -1.07
CA ALA A 11 -4.87 15.46 -0.44
C ALA A 11 -5.08 15.36 1.07
N ARG A 12 -6.00 14.49 1.51
CA ARG A 12 -6.25 14.22 2.93
C ARG A 12 -4.99 13.70 3.64
N THR A 13 -4.32 12.74 3.07
CA THR A 13 -3.06 12.17 3.61
C THR A 13 -1.99 13.24 3.73
N LEU A 14 -1.76 14.04 2.68
CA LEU A 14 -0.78 15.13 2.70
C LEU A 14 -1.15 16.21 3.72
N ALA A 15 -2.42 16.52 3.89
CA ALA A 15 -2.87 17.50 4.87
C ALA A 15 -2.66 17.02 6.32
N LEU A 16 -2.95 15.75 6.59
CA LEU A 16 -2.96 15.20 7.95
C LEU A 16 -1.59 14.64 8.36
N ASP A 17 -0.91 13.93 7.48
CA ASP A 17 0.34 13.23 7.81
C ASP A 17 1.58 14.14 7.64
N THR A 18 1.56 15.05 6.65
CA THR A 18 2.71 15.93 6.38
C THR A 18 2.49 17.36 6.83
N TYR A 19 1.31 17.68 7.34
CA TYR A 19 0.93 19.03 7.80
C TYR A 19 1.09 20.12 6.73
N ILE A 20 1.00 19.76 5.44
CA ILE A 20 1.06 20.72 4.34
C ILE A 20 -0.28 21.43 4.21
N ALA A 21 -0.39 22.63 4.77
CA ALA A 21 -1.61 23.43 4.85
C ALA A 21 -2.31 23.64 3.50
N ALA A 22 -1.56 23.68 2.40
CA ALA A 22 -2.14 23.85 1.05
C ALA A 22 -3.17 22.74 0.72
N PHE A 23 -2.96 21.51 1.18
CA PHE A 23 -3.85 20.37 0.91
C PHE A 23 -5.05 20.28 1.85
N SER A 24 -5.04 20.99 2.98
CA SER A 24 -6.20 21.09 3.88
C SER A 24 -7.28 22.04 3.35
N SER A 25 -6.97 22.86 2.36
CA SER A 25 -7.92 23.75 1.72
C SER A 25 -8.80 23.01 0.70
N LEU A 26 -10.05 23.47 0.52
CA LEU A 26 -10.93 22.94 -0.52
C LEU A 26 -10.29 23.04 -1.92
N THR A 27 -9.61 24.15 -2.20
CA THR A 27 -8.92 24.37 -3.48
C THR A 27 -7.78 23.35 -3.68
N GLY A 28 -6.95 23.09 -2.67
CA GLY A 28 -5.89 22.10 -2.75
C GLY A 28 -6.43 20.68 -2.96
N ALA A 29 -7.49 20.31 -2.25
CA ALA A 29 -8.15 19.02 -2.43
C ALA A 29 -8.74 18.86 -3.84
N LEU A 30 -9.44 19.88 -4.36
CA LEU A 30 -10.02 19.84 -5.70
C LEU A 30 -8.95 19.81 -6.80
N LEU A 31 -7.86 20.55 -6.65
CA LEU A 31 -6.75 20.51 -7.61
C LEU A 31 -6.08 19.13 -7.63
N THR A 32 -5.83 18.54 -6.47
CA THR A 32 -5.25 17.18 -6.38
C THR A 32 -6.18 16.15 -7.02
N ALA A 33 -7.49 16.25 -6.76
CA ALA A 33 -8.48 15.38 -7.39
C ALA A 33 -8.53 15.56 -8.91
N ALA A 34 -8.47 16.79 -9.40
CA ALA A 34 -8.50 17.11 -10.84
C ALA A 34 -7.24 16.56 -11.55
N ILE A 35 -6.04 16.80 -10.97
CA ILE A 35 -4.78 16.30 -11.52
C ILE A 35 -4.79 14.76 -11.57
N SER A 36 -5.14 14.11 -10.46
CA SER A 36 -5.20 12.65 -10.39
C SER A 36 -6.24 12.08 -11.36
N SER A 37 -7.39 12.73 -11.52
CA SER A 37 -8.40 12.33 -12.51
C SER A 37 -7.87 12.42 -13.94
N SER A 38 -7.16 13.49 -14.25
CA SER A 38 -6.58 13.70 -15.59
C SER A 38 -5.50 12.66 -15.90
N LEU A 39 -4.66 12.33 -14.91
CA LEU A 39 -3.63 11.29 -15.05
C LEU A 39 -4.26 9.90 -15.27
N VAL A 40 -5.25 9.52 -14.46
CA VAL A 40 -5.95 8.23 -14.62
C VAL A 40 -6.70 8.19 -15.94
N PHE A 41 -7.33 9.28 -16.36
CA PHE A 41 -8.01 9.36 -17.66
C PHE A 41 -7.03 9.21 -18.81
N GLY A 42 -5.94 9.99 -18.82
CA GLY A 42 -4.89 9.91 -19.86
C GLY A 42 -4.28 8.51 -19.94
N PHE A 43 -3.96 7.90 -18.80
CA PHE A 43 -3.49 6.52 -18.74
C PHE A 43 -4.52 5.54 -19.32
N SER A 44 -5.78 5.68 -18.95
CA SER A 44 -6.87 4.82 -19.45
C SER A 44 -7.04 4.94 -20.96
N GLN A 45 -7.03 6.16 -21.52
CA GLN A 45 -7.12 6.40 -22.97
C GLN A 45 -5.92 5.78 -23.72
N TRP A 46 -4.72 5.97 -23.20
CA TRP A 46 -3.52 5.37 -23.76
C TRP A 46 -3.58 3.84 -23.74
N ARG A 47 -4.01 3.24 -22.64
CA ARG A 47 -4.11 1.77 -22.52
C ARG A 47 -5.22 1.18 -23.38
N MET A 48 -6.37 1.87 -23.54
CA MET A 48 -7.45 1.40 -24.40
C MET A 48 -7.08 1.30 -25.87
N GLN A 49 -5.96 1.87 -26.30
CA GLN A 49 -5.44 1.67 -27.65
C GLN A 49 -4.86 0.25 -27.86
N THR A 50 -4.48 -0.42 -26.79
CA THR A 50 -3.78 -1.72 -26.83
C THR A 50 -4.51 -2.87 -26.16
N ILE A 51 -5.45 -2.58 -25.26
CA ILE A 51 -6.22 -3.57 -24.51
C ILE A 51 -7.69 -3.18 -24.41
N SER A 52 -8.53 -4.16 -24.07
CA SER A 52 -9.98 -3.92 -23.98
C SER A 52 -10.36 -2.95 -22.86
N PRO A 53 -11.44 -2.15 -23.02
CA PRO A 53 -11.90 -1.22 -22.00
C PRO A 53 -12.22 -1.89 -20.66
N ILE A 54 -12.73 -3.11 -20.67
CA ILE A 54 -13.03 -3.86 -19.46
C ILE A 54 -11.77 -4.19 -18.66
N HIS A 55 -10.68 -4.47 -19.36
CA HIS A 55 -9.38 -4.74 -18.73
C HIS A 55 -8.81 -3.48 -18.08
N VAL A 56 -8.91 -2.34 -18.77
CA VAL A 56 -8.51 -1.03 -18.21
C VAL A 56 -9.34 -0.71 -16.97
N ALA A 57 -10.66 -0.88 -17.05
CA ALA A 57 -11.56 -0.64 -15.92
C ALA A 57 -11.19 -1.52 -14.71
N THR A 58 -10.90 -2.81 -14.93
CA THR A 58 -10.45 -3.72 -13.87
C THR A 58 -9.11 -3.27 -13.28
N ALA A 59 -8.16 -2.87 -14.14
CA ALA A 59 -6.83 -2.46 -13.70
C ALA A 59 -6.85 -1.21 -12.82
N ILE A 60 -7.74 -0.24 -13.07
CA ILE A 60 -7.84 0.99 -12.28
C ILE A 60 -8.75 0.86 -11.05
N THR A 61 -9.51 -0.24 -10.91
CA THR A 61 -10.40 -0.47 -9.75
C THR A 61 -9.70 -0.38 -8.40
N PRO A 62 -8.45 -0.87 -8.21
CA PRO A 62 -7.74 -0.73 -6.94
C PRO A 62 -7.56 0.72 -6.46
N LEU A 63 -7.61 1.71 -7.36
CA LEU A 63 -7.57 3.12 -6.97
C LEU A 63 -8.79 3.56 -6.13
N LEU A 64 -9.78 2.69 -5.96
CA LEU A 64 -10.90 2.92 -5.04
C LEU A 64 -10.56 2.53 -3.59
N LEU A 65 -9.50 1.77 -3.33
CA LEU A 65 -9.14 1.34 -1.97
C LEU A 65 -9.00 2.52 -0.98
N PRO A 66 -8.38 3.65 -1.34
CA PRO A 66 -8.28 4.79 -0.44
C PRO A 66 -9.63 5.45 -0.08
N LEU A 67 -10.71 5.10 -0.77
CA LEU A 67 -12.07 5.53 -0.38
C LEU A 67 -12.39 5.10 1.05
N TYR A 68 -11.89 3.94 1.47
CA TYR A 68 -12.05 3.47 2.85
C TYR A 68 -11.52 4.49 3.87
N ASP A 69 -10.35 5.09 3.60
CA ASP A 69 -9.77 6.10 4.49
C ASP A 69 -10.56 7.42 4.45
N VAL A 70 -11.05 7.82 3.27
CA VAL A 70 -11.87 9.03 3.12
C VAL A 70 -13.20 8.92 3.87
N LEU A 71 -13.82 7.75 3.85
CA LEU A 71 -15.11 7.50 4.52
C LEU A 71 -14.97 7.32 6.04
N ARG A 72 -13.79 6.99 6.52
CA ARG A 72 -13.53 6.88 7.95
C ARG A 72 -13.31 8.26 8.55
N GLY A 73 -14.05 8.58 9.61
CA GLY A 73 -13.90 9.84 10.34
C GLY A 73 -12.68 9.86 11.30
N ASP A 74 -12.18 8.68 11.67
CA ASP A 74 -11.04 8.52 12.55
C ASP A 74 -9.71 8.74 11.80
N PHE A 75 -8.74 9.32 12.50
CA PHE A 75 -7.39 9.53 11.97
C PHE A 75 -6.48 8.35 12.35
N ALA A 76 -5.81 7.79 11.35
CA ALA A 76 -4.75 6.79 11.52
C ALA A 76 -3.60 7.13 10.55
N PRO A 77 -2.47 7.65 11.05
CA PRO A 77 -1.42 8.27 10.22
C PRO A 77 -0.85 7.34 9.13
N TRP A 78 -0.74 6.06 9.39
CA TRP A 78 -0.20 5.08 8.45
C TRP A 78 -1.23 4.56 7.43
N ARG A 79 -2.54 4.69 7.71
CA ARG A 79 -3.61 4.09 6.88
C ARG A 79 -3.71 4.73 5.50
N GLY A 80 -3.67 6.06 5.44
CA GLY A 80 -3.69 6.80 4.18
C GLY A 80 -2.53 6.41 3.24
N PRO A 81 -1.27 6.53 3.67
CA PRO A 81 -0.11 6.12 2.88
C PRO A 81 -0.17 4.65 2.41
N VAL A 82 -0.54 3.72 3.28
CA VAL A 82 -0.62 2.29 2.94
C VAL A 82 -1.68 2.03 1.86
N LEU A 83 -2.87 2.62 1.99
CA LEU A 83 -3.93 2.43 1.00
C LEU A 83 -3.61 3.10 -0.34
N LEU A 84 -2.98 4.27 -0.33
CA LEU A 84 -2.54 4.97 -1.54
C LEU A 84 -1.46 4.17 -2.28
N MET A 85 -0.39 3.77 -1.59
CA MET A 85 0.71 3.00 -2.19
C MET A 85 0.26 1.60 -2.58
N GLY A 86 -0.53 0.93 -1.75
CA GLY A 86 -1.08 -0.39 -2.03
C GLY A 86 -1.98 -0.38 -3.27
N SER A 87 -2.82 0.65 -3.44
CA SER A 87 -3.67 0.80 -4.61
C SER A 87 -2.87 0.98 -5.91
N LEU A 88 -1.81 1.80 -5.89
CA LEU A 88 -0.90 1.97 -7.02
C LEU A 88 -0.14 0.68 -7.32
N GLY A 89 0.37 0.00 -6.29
CA GLY A 89 1.04 -1.28 -6.42
C GLY A 89 0.15 -2.34 -7.09
N LEU A 90 -1.12 -2.42 -6.71
CA LEU A 90 -2.09 -3.33 -7.32
C LEU A 90 -2.40 -2.97 -8.77
N VAL A 91 -2.53 -1.68 -9.12
CA VAL A 91 -2.69 -1.25 -10.51
C VAL A 91 -1.49 -1.71 -11.35
N LEU A 92 -0.28 -1.43 -10.88
CA LEU A 92 0.95 -1.85 -11.55
C LEU A 92 1.04 -3.37 -11.67
N PHE A 93 0.69 -4.11 -10.62
CA PHE A 93 0.67 -5.56 -10.63
C PHE A 93 -0.30 -6.10 -11.70
N ILE A 94 -1.55 -5.63 -11.73
CA ILE A 94 -2.55 -6.06 -12.72
C ILE A 94 -2.09 -5.73 -14.13
N GLU A 95 -1.51 -4.55 -14.36
CA GLU A 95 -1.00 -4.15 -15.66
C GLU A 95 0.22 -4.99 -16.11
N CYS A 96 1.03 -5.44 -15.16
CA CYS A 96 2.21 -6.23 -15.44
C CYS A 96 1.92 -7.71 -15.68
N PHE A 97 0.84 -8.23 -15.11
CA PHE A 97 0.45 -9.64 -15.18
C PHE A 97 -0.95 -9.84 -15.80
N PRO A 98 -1.20 -9.33 -17.04
CA PRO A 98 -2.48 -9.58 -17.67
C PRO A 98 -2.66 -11.09 -17.91
N PRO A 99 -3.86 -11.64 -17.64
CA PRO A 99 -4.17 -13.05 -17.89
C PRO A 99 -3.96 -13.35 -19.37
N ARG A 100 -3.10 -14.28 -19.73
CA ARG A 100 -2.78 -14.76 -21.08
C ARG A 100 -1.60 -14.12 -21.82
N ALA A 101 -0.84 -13.24 -21.25
CA ALA A 101 0.33 -12.68 -21.91
C ALA A 101 1.62 -13.39 -21.48
N LYS A 102 2.56 -13.58 -22.44
CA LYS A 102 3.92 -14.06 -22.11
C LYS A 102 4.59 -13.10 -21.13
N VAL A 103 5.14 -13.65 -20.06
CA VAL A 103 5.86 -12.85 -19.07
C VAL A 103 7.16 -12.34 -19.67
N THR A 104 7.29 -11.03 -19.80
CA THR A 104 8.50 -10.37 -20.32
C THR A 104 9.35 -9.82 -19.16
N ARG A 105 10.64 -9.53 -19.43
CA ARG A 105 11.55 -8.94 -18.43
C ARG A 105 10.98 -7.66 -17.80
N SER A 106 10.30 -6.83 -18.59
CA SER A 106 9.65 -5.60 -18.10
C SER A 106 8.57 -5.86 -17.04
N ARG A 107 7.89 -7.00 -17.11
CA ARG A 107 6.87 -7.37 -16.12
C ARG A 107 7.46 -7.77 -14.78
N TYR A 108 8.58 -8.47 -14.79
CA TYR A 108 9.31 -8.76 -13.54
C TYR A 108 9.80 -7.47 -12.88
N ILE A 109 10.33 -6.53 -13.68
CA ILE A 109 10.77 -5.23 -13.18
C ILE A 109 9.59 -4.46 -12.58
N ALA A 110 8.46 -4.40 -13.27
CA ALA A 110 7.30 -3.67 -12.78
C ALA A 110 6.65 -4.36 -11.57
N GLY A 111 6.62 -5.71 -11.51
CA GLY A 111 6.21 -6.44 -10.31
C GLY A 111 7.13 -6.18 -9.12
N ALA A 112 8.44 -6.16 -9.36
CA ALA A 112 9.43 -5.81 -8.35
C ALA A 112 9.26 -4.36 -7.84
N LEU A 113 8.97 -3.42 -8.73
CA LEU A 113 8.67 -2.03 -8.36
C LEU A 113 7.35 -1.91 -7.59
N ALA A 114 6.32 -2.65 -7.99
CA ALA A 114 5.02 -2.65 -7.31
C ALA A 114 5.11 -3.11 -5.84
N ILE A 115 6.03 -4.02 -5.55
CA ILE A 115 6.30 -4.50 -4.17
C ILE A 115 7.38 -3.64 -3.51
N GLY A 116 8.46 -3.35 -4.24
CA GLY A 116 9.64 -2.69 -3.69
C GLY A 116 9.40 -1.22 -3.33
N LEU A 117 8.60 -0.46 -4.11
CA LEU A 117 8.33 0.94 -3.80
C LEU A 117 7.58 1.12 -2.47
N PRO A 118 6.48 0.41 -2.18
CA PRO A 118 5.85 0.48 -0.88
C PRO A 118 6.78 0.07 0.26
N LEU A 119 7.55 -0.98 0.08
CA LEU A 119 8.53 -1.42 1.08
C LEU A 119 9.58 -0.33 1.35
N LEU A 120 10.16 0.29 0.32
CA LEU A 120 11.14 1.36 0.47
C LEU A 120 10.59 2.56 1.24
N VAL A 121 9.30 2.89 1.04
CA VAL A 121 8.64 3.98 1.79
C VAL A 121 8.39 3.59 3.25
N MET A 122 8.08 2.33 3.52
CA MET A 122 7.74 1.87 4.87
C MET A 122 8.97 1.49 5.70
N LEU A 123 10.07 1.05 5.06
CA LEU A 123 11.29 0.61 5.77
C LEU A 123 11.84 1.61 6.79
N PRO A 124 11.89 2.92 6.54
CA PRO A 124 12.37 3.90 7.52
C PRO A 124 11.53 3.99 8.79
N ASP A 125 10.23 3.69 8.67
CA ASP A 125 9.27 3.82 9.76
C ASP A 125 9.11 2.52 10.59
N ILE A 126 9.78 1.43 10.16
CA ILE A 126 9.76 0.18 10.91
C ILE A 126 10.51 0.35 12.23
N SER A 127 9.77 0.23 13.34
CA SER A 127 10.35 0.35 14.66
C SER A 127 11.39 -0.75 14.94
N PRO A 128 12.61 -0.38 15.36
CA PRO A 128 13.62 -1.34 15.81
C PRO A 128 13.39 -1.81 17.26
N TYR A 129 12.38 -1.24 17.92
CA TYR A 129 12.09 -1.48 19.32
C TYR A 129 10.91 -2.41 19.51
N VAL A 130 10.88 -3.03 20.68
CA VAL A 130 9.77 -3.87 21.12
C VAL A 130 8.52 -3.00 21.28
N GLY A 131 7.43 -3.41 20.65
CA GLY A 131 6.14 -2.74 20.73
C GLY A 131 5.41 -2.96 22.04
N ARG A 132 4.16 -2.50 22.08
CA ARG A 132 3.24 -2.69 23.23
C ARG A 132 2.09 -3.60 22.80
N ALA A 133 1.38 -4.13 23.78
CA ALA A 133 0.22 -4.99 23.59
C ALA A 133 0.57 -6.20 22.68
N ASP A 134 -0.27 -6.50 21.71
CA ASP A 134 -0.13 -7.67 20.84
C ASP A 134 1.18 -7.67 20.04
N THR A 135 1.69 -6.50 19.66
CA THR A 135 3.00 -6.38 18.98
C THR A 135 4.12 -6.94 19.83
N PHE A 136 4.14 -6.64 21.13
CA PHE A 136 5.10 -7.21 22.07
C PHE A 136 5.02 -8.73 22.09
N GLU A 137 3.81 -9.27 22.20
CA GLU A 137 3.58 -10.70 22.26
C GLU A 137 4.14 -11.40 21.02
N PHE A 138 3.79 -10.93 19.83
CA PHE A 138 4.26 -11.52 18.57
C PHE A 138 5.77 -11.47 18.42
N GLN A 139 6.41 -10.35 18.78
CA GLN A 139 7.87 -10.21 18.74
C GLN A 139 8.60 -11.18 19.68
N VAL A 140 7.94 -11.65 20.73
CA VAL A 140 8.50 -12.65 21.67
C VAL A 140 8.16 -14.08 21.26
N VAL A 141 6.94 -14.29 20.82
CA VAL A 141 6.39 -15.64 20.57
C VAL A 141 6.84 -16.20 19.23
N ALA A 142 6.87 -15.38 18.16
CA ALA A 142 7.21 -15.87 16.83
C ALA A 142 8.65 -16.41 16.73
N PRO A 143 9.70 -15.75 17.25
CA PRO A 143 11.06 -16.29 17.22
C PRO A 143 11.22 -17.64 17.94
N ARG A 144 10.34 -17.92 18.90
CA ARG A 144 10.37 -19.15 19.73
C ARG A 144 9.40 -20.21 19.27
N LEU A 145 8.58 -19.94 18.23
CA LEU A 145 7.46 -20.77 17.80
C LEU A 145 6.48 -21.11 18.94
N GLY A 146 6.24 -20.12 19.81
CA GLY A 146 5.29 -20.24 20.90
C GLY A 146 3.85 -20.09 20.41
N ILE A 147 2.92 -20.06 21.34
CA ILE A 147 1.48 -19.88 21.08
C ILE A 147 1.10 -18.48 21.58
N ALA A 148 0.62 -17.63 20.66
CA ALA A 148 0.04 -16.34 21.02
C ALA A 148 -1.36 -16.53 21.63
N HIS A 149 -1.93 -15.45 22.16
CA HIS A 149 -3.32 -15.45 22.66
C HIS A 149 -4.31 -16.01 21.60
N PRO A 150 -5.50 -16.46 22.00
CA PRO A 150 -6.49 -16.98 21.05
C PRO A 150 -6.80 -15.96 19.92
N SER A 151 -6.73 -16.40 18.65
CA SER A 151 -6.69 -17.73 18.05
C SER A 151 -5.30 -18.38 17.81
N GLY A 152 -4.21 -17.95 18.48
CA GLY A 152 -2.87 -18.54 18.30
C GLY A 152 -2.09 -18.08 17.08
N TYR A 153 -2.72 -17.53 16.07
CA TYR A 153 -2.14 -16.95 14.84
C TYR A 153 -1.03 -17.79 14.17
N PRO A 154 -1.24 -19.11 13.89
CA PRO A 154 -0.17 -20.02 13.51
C PRO A 154 0.59 -19.57 12.25
N LEU A 155 -0.12 -19.04 11.23
CA LEU A 155 0.52 -18.57 10.02
C LEU A 155 1.41 -17.34 10.29
N TYR A 156 0.95 -16.39 11.11
CA TYR A 156 1.73 -15.23 11.49
C TYR A 156 3.00 -15.64 12.25
N ILE A 157 2.87 -16.56 13.21
CA ILE A 157 4.00 -17.08 14.00
C ILE A 157 5.04 -17.75 13.09
N LEU A 158 4.61 -18.54 12.10
CA LEU A 158 5.52 -19.19 11.15
C LEU A 158 6.25 -18.17 10.26
N ILE A 159 5.53 -17.17 9.75
CA ILE A 159 6.12 -16.10 8.95
C ILE A 159 7.10 -15.29 9.80
N GLY A 160 6.70 -14.85 10.98
CA GLY A 160 7.55 -14.12 11.91
C GLY A 160 8.81 -14.93 12.25
N LYS A 161 8.68 -16.25 12.48
CA LYS A 161 9.85 -17.11 12.65
C LYS A 161 10.83 -17.02 11.49
N LEU A 162 10.34 -17.05 10.25
CA LEU A 162 11.21 -16.91 9.07
C LEU A 162 11.91 -15.56 9.05
N PHE A 163 11.18 -14.48 9.33
CA PHE A 163 11.77 -13.14 9.40
C PHE A 163 12.76 -13.00 10.54
N SER A 164 12.53 -13.64 11.69
CA SER A 164 13.47 -13.64 12.82
C SER A 164 14.84 -14.26 12.51
N LEU A 165 14.93 -15.08 11.46
CA LEU A 165 16.20 -15.70 11.01
C LEU A 165 17.03 -14.80 10.10
N LEU A 166 16.50 -13.67 9.63
CA LEU A 166 17.25 -12.75 8.79
C LEU A 166 18.47 -12.18 9.56
N PRO A 167 19.65 -12.07 8.94
CA PRO A 167 20.88 -11.63 9.61
C PRO A 167 20.99 -10.09 9.64
N VAL A 168 19.88 -9.37 9.80
CA VAL A 168 19.83 -7.90 9.76
C VAL A 168 18.93 -7.34 10.87
N GLY A 169 19.27 -6.17 11.37
CA GLY A 169 18.46 -5.46 12.37
C GLY A 169 18.26 -6.20 13.71
N THR A 170 17.36 -5.70 14.52
CA THR A 170 16.92 -6.36 15.77
C THR A 170 15.83 -7.38 15.47
N ILE A 171 15.54 -8.28 16.41
CA ILE A 171 14.40 -9.20 16.29
C ILE A 171 13.11 -8.39 16.16
N ALA A 172 12.93 -7.34 16.96
CA ALA A 172 11.75 -6.50 16.90
C ALA A 172 11.57 -5.85 15.51
N TRP A 173 12.66 -5.35 14.91
CA TRP A 173 12.62 -4.79 13.55
C TRP A 173 12.22 -5.84 12.52
N ARG A 174 12.74 -7.06 12.63
CA ARG A 174 12.43 -8.16 11.71
C ARG A 174 10.99 -8.66 11.82
N GLU A 175 10.43 -8.66 13.01
CA GLU A 175 9.04 -9.03 13.25
C GLU A 175 8.05 -7.93 12.81
N ASN A 176 8.52 -6.68 12.71
CA ASN A 176 7.74 -5.55 12.22
C ASN A 176 7.84 -5.37 10.68
N LEU A 177 8.75 -6.10 10.00
CA LEU A 177 8.96 -6.06 8.56
C LEU A 177 7.85 -6.81 7.79
#